data_5a8f9f7342bac28b9bcbe9185e1ccb95
#
_entry.id   5a8f9f7342bac28b9bcbe9185e1ccb95
#
_cell.length_a   1.000
_cell.length_b   1.000
_cell.length_c   1.000
_cell.angle_alpha   90.00
_cell.angle_beta   90.00
_cell.angle_gamma   90.00
#
_symmetry.space_group_name_H-M   'P 1'
#
loop_
_entity.id
_entity.type
_entity.pdbx_description
1 polymer ?
#
loop_
_entity_poly.entity_id
_entity_poly.type
_entity_poly.pdbx_seq_one_letter_code
_entity_poly.pdbx_strand_id
1 'polypeptide(L)'
;MRFIIQFPCYLILILAVLAGCTKATPSTDNNGGDSSTEITTAPGTGVITFSEVQNQAGIEFTHFNSPRDSLIPEDVGSGVGWADFDNDGDEDLYFVNFAAPFLASDEEMARASGNRLYRNDGDGIFTDITQTAGVGHVGWDFACLWWDADNDGNLDLTVTHYSGLVHYRNLGDGTFQDATSSAGFSEIDSFLLGMTAGDYDLDGDLDLYLCGYVEFDRELARNRPIVAGRPAVWTNPVSYQALPNILLQNEGGIFTDVTEAAGVANPAGKSMQAIFCDFNNDDFPDLFVGNDVGTADAMYLNNQDGTFKDVSKISSTFDRRASMGMAVGDVYHHGKMDLFTTHWVNEDHALWKNQSTAGGKSGILMEDVGPFTGILEIKSTADVAWGVNLVDFDNDGHLDVILANGSTIEDELTTEVLKDPKLLPQKSRILRNLGQVNFVDVSDDAGSFFHKKLIARGLATADYDNDGRLDVAVGIHSGAGVLLHNSSPDTGNWLQIKLEGSNSNRFGIGAKIEVKIGANTYSHQCVLSSSYLSTNSTIAHFGLGNAKQIDSITVTWPNAVSNGFDDRIPTELINVPVNQLIVVIEETP
;
A
#
# COMPACT_ATOMS: atom_id res chain seq x y z
N MET A 1 32.56 -9.77 -45.76
CA MET A 1 33.52 -10.18 -44.73
C MET A 1 32.71 -10.65 -43.52
N ARG A 2 32.60 -11.97 -43.35
CA ARG A 2 31.92 -12.61 -42.22
C ARG A 2 32.95 -12.83 -41.11
N PHE A 3 32.74 -12.32 -39.93
CA PHE A 3 33.48 -12.72 -38.73
C PHE A 3 32.61 -13.69 -37.92
N ILE A 4 33.10 -14.91 -37.83
CA ILE A 4 32.60 -15.97 -36.94
C ILE A 4 33.42 -15.86 -35.65
N ILE A 5 32.74 -15.64 -34.51
CA ILE A 5 33.38 -15.74 -33.19
C ILE A 5 32.90 -17.06 -32.56
N GLN A 6 33.83 -17.98 -32.34
CA GLN A 6 33.66 -19.23 -31.61
C GLN A 6 33.76 -18.94 -30.10
N PHE A 7 32.79 -19.47 -29.33
CA PHE A 7 32.89 -19.59 -27.87
C PHE A 7 33.33 -21.04 -27.50
N PRO A 8 34.23 -21.22 -26.54
CA PRO A 8 34.57 -22.55 -26.07
C PRO A 8 33.60 -23.06 -25.01
N CYS A 9 33.09 -24.27 -25.20
CA CYS A 9 32.37 -25.05 -24.21
C CYS A 9 33.31 -25.48 -23.07
N TYR A 10 32.97 -25.12 -21.83
CA TYR A 10 33.51 -25.77 -20.63
C TYR A 10 32.53 -26.84 -20.15
N LEU A 11 33.03 -28.10 -20.22
CA LEU A 11 32.37 -29.28 -19.71
C LEU A 11 32.66 -29.39 -18.20
N ILE A 12 31.66 -29.25 -17.34
CA ILE A 12 31.78 -29.50 -15.90
C ILE A 12 31.30 -30.93 -15.62
N LEU A 13 32.24 -31.76 -15.14
CA LEU A 13 32.01 -33.13 -14.74
C LEU A 13 31.44 -33.16 -13.32
N ILE A 14 30.19 -33.62 -13.15
CA ILE A 14 29.60 -33.85 -11.82
C ILE A 14 29.89 -35.30 -11.41
N LEU A 15 30.68 -35.46 -10.35
CA LEU A 15 30.89 -36.74 -9.67
C LEU A 15 29.73 -36.98 -8.69
N ALA A 16 28.92 -37.99 -8.94
CA ALA A 16 27.93 -38.48 -7.98
C ALA A 16 28.63 -39.39 -6.95
N VAL A 17 28.55 -39.02 -5.69
CA VAL A 17 28.92 -39.89 -4.56
C VAL A 17 27.65 -40.51 -3.99
N LEU A 18 27.50 -41.81 -4.21
CA LEU A 18 26.48 -42.64 -3.54
C LEU A 18 26.98 -43.00 -2.14
N ALA A 19 26.32 -42.54 -1.09
CA ALA A 19 26.50 -43.05 0.26
C ALA A 19 25.19 -43.69 0.75
N GLY A 20 25.33 -44.95 1.16
CA GLY A 20 24.22 -45.84 1.48
C GLY A 20 23.49 -45.54 2.78
N CYS A 21 22.21 -45.84 2.76
CA CYS A 21 21.35 -45.88 3.94
C CYS A 21 21.62 -47.09 4.83
N THR A 22 21.95 -46.87 6.09
CA THR A 22 21.76 -47.88 7.14
C THR A 22 20.65 -47.44 8.08
N LYS A 23 19.65 -48.30 8.24
CA LYS A 23 18.55 -48.19 9.20
C LYS A 23 19.09 -48.36 10.63
N ALA A 24 18.80 -47.42 11.50
CA ALA A 24 18.91 -47.59 12.96
C ALA A 24 17.53 -47.69 13.59
N THR A 25 17.34 -48.71 14.39
CA THR A 25 16.19 -48.98 15.24
C THR A 25 16.23 -48.10 16.50
N PRO A 26 15.07 -47.70 17.08
CA PRO A 26 15.05 -46.82 18.25
C PRO A 26 15.26 -47.60 19.55
N SER A 27 16.14 -47.11 20.42
CA SER A 27 16.22 -47.49 21.81
C SER A 27 15.39 -46.52 22.69
N THR A 28 14.54 -47.08 23.50
CA THR A 28 13.79 -46.43 24.59
C THR A 28 14.74 -46.12 25.74
N ASP A 29 14.80 -44.87 26.19
CA ASP A 29 15.10 -44.54 27.58
C ASP A 29 14.33 -43.27 28.01
N ASN A 30 13.55 -43.46 29.05
CA ASN A 30 12.83 -42.46 29.82
C ASN A 30 13.80 -41.69 30.73
N ASN A 31 13.73 -40.35 30.78
CA ASN A 31 13.57 -39.61 32.05
C ASN A 31 13.65 -38.09 31.88
N GLY A 32 12.77 -37.41 32.58
CA GLY A 32 12.99 -36.05 33.05
C GLY A 32 12.13 -35.00 32.38
N GLY A 33 11.00 -34.67 32.97
CA GLY A 33 10.09 -33.64 32.56
C GLY A 33 10.69 -32.24 32.59
N ASP A 34 10.38 -31.52 31.54
CA ASP A 34 10.24 -30.07 31.57
C ASP A 34 8.99 -29.75 30.74
N SER A 35 7.93 -29.32 31.44
CA SER A 35 6.66 -28.98 30.82
C SER A 35 6.69 -27.53 30.33
N SER A 36 7.44 -27.26 29.27
CA SER A 36 7.11 -26.15 28.40
C SER A 36 6.03 -26.65 27.43
N THR A 37 4.78 -26.33 27.70
CA THR A 37 3.73 -26.46 26.72
C THR A 37 4.04 -25.44 25.60
N GLU A 38 4.77 -25.87 24.58
CA GLU A 38 4.65 -25.24 23.25
C GLU A 38 3.17 -25.35 22.88
N ILE A 39 2.48 -24.20 22.90
CA ILE A 39 1.20 -24.07 22.24
C ILE A 39 1.54 -24.12 20.75
N THR A 40 1.55 -25.33 20.19
CA THR A 40 1.48 -25.48 18.74
C THR A 40 0.11 -24.93 18.37
N THR A 41 0.07 -23.70 17.90
CA THR A 41 -1.07 -23.19 17.14
C THR A 41 -1.20 -24.13 15.95
N ALA A 42 -2.19 -25.04 16.00
CA ALA A 42 -2.59 -25.74 14.79
C ALA A 42 -3.00 -24.65 13.82
N PRO A 43 -2.47 -24.62 12.57
CA PRO A 43 -2.94 -23.67 11.58
C PRO A 43 -4.46 -23.81 11.54
N GLY A 44 -5.16 -22.69 11.59
CA GLY A 44 -6.58 -22.64 11.27
C GLY A 44 -6.76 -23.40 9.96
N THR A 45 -7.88 -24.03 9.73
CA THR A 45 -8.18 -24.80 8.52
C THR A 45 -8.20 -23.92 7.25
N GLY A 46 -7.87 -22.69 7.40
CA GLY A 46 -7.36 -21.62 6.57
C GLY A 46 -7.81 -21.62 5.12
N VAL A 47 -9.13 -21.62 4.89
CA VAL A 47 -9.67 -21.30 3.55
C VAL A 47 -10.00 -19.81 3.56
N ILE A 48 -9.17 -19.01 2.88
CA ILE A 48 -9.49 -17.60 2.62
C ILE A 48 -10.48 -17.54 1.47
N THR A 49 -11.64 -16.93 1.70
CA THR A 49 -12.68 -16.77 0.68
C THR A 49 -13.30 -15.39 0.71
N PHE A 50 -13.60 -14.87 -0.49
CA PHE A 50 -14.25 -13.58 -0.67
C PHE A 50 -15.51 -13.67 -1.51
N SER A 51 -16.47 -12.84 -1.20
CA SER A 51 -17.71 -12.64 -1.97
C SER A 51 -17.75 -11.23 -2.52
N GLU A 52 -18.05 -11.06 -3.82
CA GLU A 52 -18.26 -9.75 -4.41
C GLU A 52 -19.62 -9.22 -4.01
N VAL A 53 -19.67 -8.09 -3.28
CA VAL A 53 -20.89 -7.56 -2.66
C VAL A 53 -21.24 -6.13 -3.07
N GLN A 54 -20.44 -5.46 -3.92
CA GLN A 54 -20.64 -4.06 -4.26
C GLN A 54 -22.07 -3.71 -4.69
N ASN A 55 -22.75 -4.59 -5.46
CA ASN A 55 -24.13 -4.35 -5.90
C ASN A 55 -25.15 -4.46 -4.75
N GLN A 56 -24.96 -5.43 -3.84
CA GLN A 56 -25.79 -5.61 -2.66
C GLN A 56 -25.54 -4.49 -1.64
N ALA A 57 -24.32 -4.01 -1.56
CA ALA A 57 -23.88 -2.95 -0.70
C ALA A 57 -24.29 -1.54 -1.20
N GLY A 58 -24.86 -1.41 -2.41
CA GLY A 58 -25.30 -0.10 -2.94
C GLY A 58 -24.22 0.71 -3.63
N ILE A 59 -23.05 0.09 -3.97
CA ILE A 59 -21.94 0.77 -4.65
C ILE A 59 -22.15 0.70 -6.16
N GLU A 60 -22.38 1.85 -6.80
CA GLU A 60 -22.62 1.99 -8.25
C GLU A 60 -21.49 2.80 -8.93
N PHE A 61 -20.25 2.65 -8.51
CA PHE A 61 -19.11 3.32 -9.12
C PHE A 61 -18.65 2.60 -10.39
N THR A 62 -18.33 3.37 -11.42
CA THR A 62 -17.64 2.89 -12.62
C THR A 62 -16.53 3.86 -12.97
N HIS A 63 -15.30 3.36 -12.92
CA HIS A 63 -14.13 4.08 -13.41
C HIS A 63 -14.24 4.31 -14.91
N PHE A 64 -13.69 5.42 -15.38
CA PHE A 64 -13.60 5.83 -16.78
C PHE A 64 -13.75 4.68 -17.79
N ASN A 65 -14.82 4.69 -18.56
CA ASN A 65 -15.15 3.65 -19.53
C ASN A 65 -15.38 4.28 -20.92
N SER A 66 -14.32 4.78 -21.52
CA SER A 66 -14.30 5.40 -22.85
C SER A 66 -13.11 4.87 -23.65
N PRO A 67 -13.11 4.99 -24.98
CA PRO A 67 -11.92 4.66 -25.77
C PRO A 67 -10.71 5.45 -25.29
N ARG A 68 -9.58 4.76 -25.12
CA ARG A 68 -8.31 5.34 -24.69
C ARG A 68 -7.61 6.02 -25.87
N ASP A 69 -6.83 7.05 -25.54
CA ASP A 69 -5.90 7.67 -26.47
C ASP A 69 -4.54 6.96 -26.55
N SER A 70 -4.30 5.91 -25.77
CA SER A 70 -3.03 5.19 -25.61
C SER A 70 -1.90 6.12 -25.16
N LEU A 71 -2.14 6.83 -24.09
CA LEU A 71 -1.23 7.78 -23.44
C LEU A 71 -0.94 7.35 -22.01
N ILE A 72 0.29 7.62 -21.54
CA ILE A 72 0.74 7.15 -20.21
C ILE A 72 -0.16 7.59 -19.04
N PRO A 73 -0.75 8.79 -18.99
CA PRO A 73 -1.64 9.16 -17.89
C PRO A 73 -2.89 8.27 -17.80
N GLU A 74 -3.33 7.67 -18.90
CA GLU A 74 -4.51 6.79 -18.93
C GLU A 74 -4.24 5.39 -18.37
N ASP A 75 -2.98 5.01 -18.13
CA ASP A 75 -2.61 3.65 -17.72
C ASP A 75 -2.47 3.50 -16.20
N VAL A 76 -2.21 4.59 -15.48
CA VAL A 76 -1.65 4.56 -14.13
C VAL A 76 -2.66 4.76 -12.99
N GLY A 77 -3.89 5.22 -13.21
CA GLY A 77 -4.93 5.35 -12.17
C GLY A 77 -5.77 4.08 -12.08
N SER A 78 -6.41 3.78 -11.04
CA SER A 78 -7.24 4.49 -10.07
C SER A 78 -6.96 4.04 -8.62
N GLY A 79 -6.98 4.98 -7.67
CA GLY A 79 -6.92 4.72 -6.24
C GLY A 79 -8.29 4.43 -5.62
N VAL A 80 -8.26 3.91 -4.39
CA VAL A 80 -9.43 3.68 -3.55
C VAL A 80 -9.03 3.89 -2.08
N GLY A 81 -9.92 4.40 -1.24
CA GLY A 81 -9.57 4.69 0.16
C GLY A 81 -10.71 4.43 1.14
N TRP A 82 -10.35 3.88 2.30
CA TRP A 82 -11.21 3.68 3.45
C TRP A 82 -10.96 4.75 4.51
N ALA A 83 -12.01 5.20 5.16
CA ALA A 83 -11.94 6.12 6.30
C ALA A 83 -13.28 6.17 7.05
N ASP A 84 -13.27 6.20 8.36
CA ASP A 84 -14.39 6.64 9.21
C ASP A 84 -14.37 8.18 9.22
N PHE A 85 -14.86 8.82 8.11
CA PHE A 85 -14.71 10.27 7.92
C PHE A 85 -15.68 11.10 8.77
N ASP A 86 -16.80 10.53 9.20
CA ASP A 86 -17.80 11.22 10.03
C ASP A 86 -17.77 10.77 11.50
N ASN A 87 -16.79 9.95 11.86
CA ASN A 87 -16.52 9.45 13.22
C ASN A 87 -17.70 8.69 13.84
N ASP A 88 -18.47 7.95 13.01
CA ASP A 88 -19.59 7.14 13.48
C ASP A 88 -19.21 5.69 13.83
N GLY A 89 -17.97 5.28 13.50
CA GLY A 89 -17.37 3.98 13.79
C GLY A 89 -17.51 2.96 12.67
N ASP A 90 -18.06 3.35 11.53
CA ASP A 90 -18.16 2.52 10.32
C ASP A 90 -17.21 3.07 9.23
N GLU A 91 -16.50 2.18 8.54
CA GLU A 91 -15.54 2.58 7.50
C GLU A 91 -16.25 2.96 6.21
N ASP A 92 -16.00 4.17 5.71
CA ASP A 92 -16.55 4.74 4.47
C ASP A 92 -15.60 4.54 3.30
N LEU A 93 -16.11 4.60 2.06
CA LEU A 93 -15.37 4.22 0.88
C LEU A 93 -15.31 5.34 -0.17
N TYR A 94 -14.08 5.70 -0.58
CA TYR A 94 -13.84 6.67 -1.64
C TYR A 94 -13.20 6.00 -2.87
N PHE A 95 -13.78 6.23 -4.05
CA PHE A 95 -13.23 5.81 -5.34
C PHE A 95 -12.72 7.01 -6.14
N VAL A 96 -11.48 6.91 -6.60
CA VAL A 96 -10.87 7.89 -7.49
C VAL A 96 -11.18 7.56 -8.94
N ASN A 97 -11.54 8.57 -9.75
CA ASN A 97 -11.90 8.42 -11.15
C ASN A 97 -10.98 9.19 -12.09
N PHE A 98 -10.62 8.57 -13.18
CA PHE A 98 -10.03 9.25 -14.33
C PHE A 98 -11.19 9.67 -15.25
N ALA A 99 -11.65 10.91 -15.13
CA ALA A 99 -12.99 11.33 -15.52
C ALA A 99 -13.34 11.17 -17.01
N ALA A 100 -12.37 11.33 -17.92
CA ALA A 100 -12.58 11.30 -19.37
C ALA A 100 -11.29 10.91 -20.12
N PRO A 101 -11.30 10.63 -21.45
CA PRO A 101 -10.09 10.48 -22.23
C PRO A 101 -9.12 11.63 -21.98
N PHE A 102 -7.82 11.35 -21.97
CA PHE A 102 -6.84 12.38 -21.60
C PHE A 102 -6.85 13.60 -22.54
N LEU A 103 -7.22 13.42 -23.79
CA LEU A 103 -7.36 14.51 -24.77
C LEU A 103 -8.80 15.05 -24.89
N ALA A 104 -9.69 14.71 -23.96
CA ALA A 104 -11.07 15.21 -23.96
C ALA A 104 -11.13 16.74 -24.04
N SER A 105 -12.15 17.25 -24.70
CA SER A 105 -12.48 18.67 -24.73
C SER A 105 -13.09 19.12 -23.38
N ASP A 106 -13.11 20.41 -23.12
CA ASP A 106 -13.76 20.99 -21.95
C ASP A 106 -15.25 20.64 -21.88
N GLU A 107 -15.91 20.48 -23.04
CA GLU A 107 -17.31 20.06 -23.12
C GLU A 107 -17.52 18.59 -22.71
N GLU A 108 -16.58 17.71 -23.07
CA GLU A 108 -16.57 16.30 -22.63
C GLU A 108 -16.25 16.18 -21.15
N MET A 109 -15.26 16.93 -20.65
CA MET A 109 -14.95 16.99 -19.21
C MET A 109 -16.12 17.48 -18.38
N ALA A 110 -16.86 18.51 -18.82
CA ALA A 110 -18.02 19.03 -18.13
C ALA A 110 -19.19 18.02 -18.00
N ARG A 111 -19.18 16.93 -18.76
CA ARG A 111 -20.17 15.84 -18.71
C ARG A 111 -19.63 14.58 -18.05
N ALA A 112 -18.36 14.55 -17.71
CA ALA A 112 -17.70 13.40 -17.13
C ALA A 112 -18.16 13.17 -15.67
N SER A 113 -18.00 11.93 -15.22
CA SER A 113 -18.22 11.59 -13.82
C SER A 113 -16.92 11.78 -13.04
N GLY A 114 -17.00 12.39 -11.87
CA GLY A 114 -15.88 12.55 -10.94
C GLY A 114 -15.74 11.39 -9.97
N ASN A 115 -14.93 11.62 -8.96
CA ASN A 115 -14.73 10.72 -7.82
C ASN A 115 -16.03 10.49 -7.06
N ARG A 116 -16.08 9.43 -6.22
CA ARG A 116 -17.27 9.09 -5.45
C ARG A 116 -16.92 8.79 -4.00
N LEU A 117 -17.71 9.37 -3.08
CA LEU A 117 -17.72 9.04 -1.65
C LEU A 117 -19.00 8.29 -1.31
N TYR A 118 -18.85 7.12 -0.76
CA TYR A 118 -19.90 6.25 -0.27
C TYR A 118 -19.82 6.19 1.25
N ARG A 119 -20.84 6.72 1.94
CA ARG A 119 -20.94 6.57 3.39
C ARG A 119 -21.50 5.18 3.71
N ASN A 120 -20.90 4.49 4.65
CA ASN A 120 -21.44 3.28 5.24
C ASN A 120 -22.55 3.66 6.23
N ASP A 121 -23.77 3.20 5.98
CA ASP A 121 -24.92 3.50 6.84
C ASP A 121 -25.11 2.44 7.95
N GLY A 122 -24.08 1.60 8.20
CA GLY A 122 -24.10 0.42 9.04
C GLY A 122 -24.62 -0.82 8.27
N ASP A 123 -24.40 -2.00 8.83
CA ASP A 123 -24.80 -3.28 8.23
C ASP A 123 -24.25 -3.51 6.80
N GLY A 124 -23.14 -2.83 6.41
CA GLY A 124 -22.50 -2.96 5.11
C GLY A 124 -23.29 -2.39 3.92
N ILE A 125 -24.16 -1.43 4.17
CA ILE A 125 -24.94 -0.71 3.15
C ILE A 125 -24.39 0.69 2.97
N PHE A 126 -24.06 1.04 1.72
CA PHE A 126 -23.44 2.31 1.38
C PHE A 126 -24.38 3.25 0.62
N THR A 127 -24.33 4.52 0.97
CA THR A 127 -25.03 5.61 0.28
C THR A 127 -24.05 6.56 -0.39
N ASP A 128 -24.23 6.82 -1.71
CA ASP A 128 -23.46 7.86 -2.42
C ASP A 128 -23.82 9.24 -1.89
N ILE A 129 -22.89 9.85 -1.16
CA ILE A 129 -23.02 11.19 -0.58
C ILE A 129 -22.11 12.22 -1.25
N THR A 130 -21.46 11.87 -2.34
CA THR A 130 -20.45 12.67 -3.02
C THR A 130 -20.85 14.13 -3.21
N GLN A 131 -22.08 14.37 -3.66
CA GLN A 131 -22.58 15.73 -3.92
C GLN A 131 -22.85 16.50 -2.64
N THR A 132 -23.39 15.84 -1.62
CA THR A 132 -23.69 16.44 -0.33
C THR A 132 -22.41 16.77 0.42
N ALA A 133 -21.45 15.84 0.41
CA ALA A 133 -20.14 16.03 1.01
C ALA A 133 -19.27 17.06 0.27
N GLY A 134 -19.47 17.23 -1.05
CA GLY A 134 -18.75 18.23 -1.85
C GLY A 134 -17.36 17.77 -2.34
N VAL A 135 -17.09 16.44 -2.41
CA VAL A 135 -15.76 15.86 -2.71
C VAL A 135 -15.66 15.18 -4.07
N GLY A 136 -16.59 15.47 -4.99
CA GLY A 136 -16.68 14.84 -6.31
C GLY A 136 -15.83 15.52 -7.36
N HIS A 137 -14.51 15.65 -7.17
CA HIS A 137 -13.61 16.23 -8.18
C HIS A 137 -13.77 15.56 -9.54
N VAL A 138 -13.73 16.35 -10.60
CA VAL A 138 -13.82 15.90 -12.00
C VAL A 138 -12.53 16.26 -12.69
N GLY A 139 -11.59 15.32 -12.73
CA GLY A 139 -10.25 15.51 -13.26
C GLY A 139 -9.65 14.21 -13.80
N TRP A 140 -8.39 14.26 -14.15
CA TRP A 140 -7.58 13.07 -14.39
C TRP A 140 -6.88 12.73 -13.09
N ASP A 141 -7.64 12.06 -12.19
CA ASP A 141 -7.25 11.83 -10.82
C ASP A 141 -6.62 10.44 -10.66
N PHE A 142 -5.72 10.29 -9.67
CA PHE A 142 -4.92 9.08 -9.51
C PHE A 142 -5.03 8.48 -8.11
N ALA A 143 -4.60 9.20 -7.08
CA ALA A 143 -4.56 8.71 -5.71
C ALA A 143 -5.50 9.49 -4.79
N CYS A 144 -5.92 8.85 -3.71
CA CYS A 144 -6.54 9.50 -2.57
C CYS A 144 -5.72 9.20 -1.30
N LEU A 145 -5.75 10.14 -0.36
CA LEU A 145 -5.19 10.02 0.98
C LEU A 145 -6.18 10.59 1.98
N TRP A 146 -6.60 9.75 2.92
CA TRP A 146 -7.33 10.14 4.10
C TRP A 146 -6.35 10.36 5.26
N TRP A 147 -6.36 11.54 5.84
CA TRP A 147 -5.44 11.95 6.91
C TRP A 147 -5.95 13.19 7.61
N ASP A 148 -5.56 13.42 8.84
CA ASP A 148 -5.91 14.61 9.61
C ASP A 148 -4.82 15.68 9.40
N ALA A 149 -5.05 16.56 8.43
CA ALA A 149 -4.05 17.51 7.97
C ALA A 149 -3.88 18.72 8.88
N ASP A 150 -4.91 19.08 9.67
CA ASP A 150 -4.88 20.21 10.61
C ASP A 150 -5.00 19.78 12.08
N ASN A 151 -4.88 18.46 12.32
CA ASN A 151 -4.86 17.82 13.64
C ASN A 151 -6.11 18.14 14.49
N ASP A 152 -7.29 18.31 13.83
CA ASP A 152 -8.56 18.63 14.47
C ASP A 152 -9.40 17.40 14.87
N GLY A 153 -8.95 16.18 14.49
CA GLY A 153 -9.58 14.89 14.78
C GLY A 153 -10.60 14.46 13.73
N ASN A 154 -10.72 15.16 12.61
CA ASN A 154 -11.52 14.76 11.47
C ASN A 154 -10.60 14.41 10.30
N LEU A 155 -10.85 13.28 9.62
CA LEU A 155 -10.05 12.89 8.47
C LEU A 155 -10.37 13.78 7.26
N ASP A 156 -9.38 14.48 6.77
CA ASP A 156 -9.38 15.25 5.54
C ASP A 156 -9.10 14.36 4.33
N LEU A 157 -9.39 14.85 3.13
CA LEU A 157 -9.18 14.12 1.89
C LEU A 157 -8.29 14.91 0.93
N THR A 158 -7.18 14.29 0.51
CA THR A 158 -6.34 14.81 -0.56
C THR A 158 -6.40 13.88 -1.78
N VAL A 159 -6.51 14.45 -2.98
CA VAL A 159 -6.54 13.70 -4.25
C VAL A 159 -5.49 14.27 -5.19
N THR A 160 -4.58 13.42 -5.71
CA THR A 160 -3.62 13.82 -6.74
C THR A 160 -4.23 13.74 -8.13
N HIS A 161 -3.80 14.64 -9.02
CA HIS A 161 -4.22 14.64 -10.41
C HIS A 161 -3.09 15.09 -11.37
N TYR A 162 -3.35 15.05 -12.68
CA TYR A 162 -2.36 15.34 -13.72
C TYR A 162 -1.64 16.69 -13.58
N SER A 163 -2.29 17.71 -13.02
CA SER A 163 -1.71 19.06 -12.89
C SER A 163 -1.66 19.54 -11.43
N GLY A 164 -1.50 18.62 -10.46
CA GLY A 164 -1.36 18.96 -9.05
C GLY A 164 -2.20 18.09 -8.14
N LEU A 165 -2.90 18.70 -7.19
CA LEU A 165 -3.77 18.02 -6.24
C LEU A 165 -4.97 18.90 -5.86
N VAL A 166 -6.00 18.28 -5.30
CA VAL A 166 -7.07 18.95 -4.57
C VAL A 166 -7.09 18.47 -3.13
N HIS A 167 -7.27 19.38 -2.19
CA HIS A 167 -7.35 19.07 -0.77
C HIS A 167 -8.69 19.57 -0.20
N TYR A 168 -9.39 18.66 0.45
CA TYR A 168 -10.69 18.88 1.07
C TYR A 168 -10.56 18.77 2.58
N ARG A 169 -10.78 19.88 3.27
CA ARG A 169 -10.87 19.91 4.73
C ARG A 169 -12.23 19.41 5.18
N ASN A 170 -12.25 18.45 6.09
CA ASN A 170 -13.45 17.94 6.73
C ASN A 170 -13.99 18.97 7.77
N LEU A 171 -15.27 19.28 7.71
CA LEU A 171 -15.88 20.24 8.65
C LEU A 171 -16.51 19.56 9.89
N GLY A 172 -16.41 18.21 9.98
CA GLY A 172 -16.96 17.43 11.09
C GLY A 172 -18.49 17.34 11.12
N ASP A 173 -19.15 17.78 10.04
CA ASP A 173 -20.63 17.74 9.92
C ASP A 173 -21.09 16.90 8.72
N GLY A 174 -20.21 16.07 8.17
CA GLY A 174 -20.43 15.24 6.97
C GLY A 174 -20.20 15.99 5.65
N THR A 175 -19.69 17.23 5.70
CA THR A 175 -19.35 18.04 4.52
C THR A 175 -17.89 18.48 4.54
N PHE A 176 -17.38 18.80 3.36
CA PHE A 176 -15.99 19.21 3.18
C PHE A 176 -15.90 20.58 2.50
N GLN A 177 -14.82 21.28 2.78
CA GLN A 177 -14.45 22.53 2.12
C GLN A 177 -13.21 22.32 1.27
N ASP A 178 -13.22 22.77 0.00
CA ASP A 178 -11.99 22.87 -0.79
C ASP A 178 -11.03 23.85 -0.11
N ALA A 179 -9.96 23.29 0.44
CA ALA A 179 -8.91 24.01 1.17
C ALA A 179 -7.59 24.09 0.37
N THR A 180 -7.57 23.65 -0.89
CA THR A 180 -6.37 23.58 -1.74
C THR A 180 -5.57 24.89 -1.71
N SER A 181 -6.25 26.03 -1.86
CA SER A 181 -5.57 27.33 -1.87
C SER A 181 -5.17 27.80 -0.47
N SER A 182 -5.99 27.55 0.55
CA SER A 182 -5.69 27.97 1.93
C SER A 182 -4.56 27.16 2.56
N ALA A 183 -4.41 25.89 2.18
CA ALA A 183 -3.31 25.04 2.61
C ALA A 183 -1.98 25.33 1.88
N GLY A 184 -2.00 26.16 0.83
CA GLY A 184 -0.79 26.51 0.08
C GLY A 184 -0.50 25.62 -1.13
N PHE A 185 -1.44 24.77 -1.55
CA PHE A 185 -1.22 23.78 -2.62
C PHE A 185 -1.47 24.31 -4.04
N SER A 186 -2.04 25.52 -4.21
CA SER A 186 -2.44 26.07 -5.51
C SER A 186 -1.27 26.36 -6.47
N GLU A 187 -0.05 26.45 -5.96
CA GLU A 187 1.15 26.68 -6.79
C GLU A 187 1.78 25.37 -7.30
N ILE A 188 1.24 24.21 -6.88
CA ILE A 188 1.74 22.89 -7.29
C ILE A 188 1.12 22.54 -8.64
N ASP A 189 1.91 22.68 -9.73
CA ASP A 189 1.55 22.29 -11.09
C ASP A 189 2.50 21.19 -11.55
N SER A 190 2.14 19.93 -11.25
CA SER A 190 2.96 18.75 -11.51
C SER A 190 2.10 17.52 -11.74
N PHE A 191 2.55 16.63 -12.61
CA PHE A 191 1.93 15.32 -12.78
C PHE A 191 2.29 14.46 -11.56
N LEU A 192 1.41 14.45 -10.57
CA LEU A 192 1.56 13.71 -9.33
C LEU A 192 0.83 12.37 -9.41
N LEU A 193 1.45 11.30 -8.89
CA LEU A 193 0.82 9.99 -8.73
C LEU A 193 0.54 9.70 -7.25
N GLY A 194 1.40 8.90 -6.61
CA GLY A 194 1.24 8.55 -5.22
C GLY A 194 1.58 9.69 -4.25
N MET A 195 1.16 9.51 -3.02
CA MET A 195 1.48 10.39 -1.90
C MET A 195 1.46 9.60 -0.60
N THR A 196 2.12 10.13 0.42
CA THR A 196 2.06 9.62 1.79
C THR A 196 2.18 10.76 2.78
N ALA A 197 1.65 10.59 3.98
CA ALA A 197 1.87 11.53 5.07
C ALA A 197 2.50 10.84 6.29
N GLY A 198 3.26 11.60 7.06
CA GLY A 198 3.92 11.16 8.29
C GLY A 198 4.58 12.33 9.00
N ASP A 199 4.68 12.26 10.30
CA ASP A 199 5.33 13.24 11.16
C ASP A 199 6.85 12.97 11.14
N TYR A 200 7.57 13.52 10.11
CA TYR A 200 8.97 13.15 9.91
C TYR A 200 9.94 13.87 10.85
N ASP A 201 9.54 14.99 11.44
CA ASP A 201 10.36 15.76 12.39
C ASP A 201 9.83 15.70 13.84
N LEU A 202 8.77 14.92 14.06
CA LEU A 202 8.15 14.62 15.35
C LEU A 202 7.65 15.88 16.09
N ASP A 203 7.08 16.83 15.35
CA ASP A 203 6.48 18.04 15.91
C ASP A 203 4.97 17.87 16.26
N GLY A 204 4.37 16.75 15.85
CA GLY A 204 2.98 16.37 16.11
C GLY A 204 2.03 16.64 14.96
N ASP A 205 2.45 17.37 13.92
CA ASP A 205 1.69 17.59 12.70
C ASP A 205 2.13 16.60 11.60
N LEU A 206 1.21 16.13 10.78
CA LEU A 206 1.56 15.22 9.68
C LEU A 206 2.02 16.02 8.46
N ASP A 207 3.18 15.64 7.91
CA ASP A 207 3.78 16.22 6.72
C ASP A 207 3.39 15.43 5.47
N LEU A 208 3.38 16.06 4.29
CA LEU A 208 2.93 15.45 3.04
C LEU A 208 4.08 15.26 2.05
N TYR A 209 4.28 14.03 1.59
CA TYR A 209 5.20 13.72 0.50
C TYR A 209 4.45 13.31 -0.77
N LEU A 210 4.76 14.00 -1.88
CA LEU A 210 4.12 13.86 -3.18
C LEU A 210 5.08 13.26 -4.21
N CYS A 211 4.64 12.24 -4.93
CA CYS A 211 5.42 11.55 -5.96
C CYS A 211 5.23 12.22 -7.33
N GLY A 212 6.24 12.94 -7.80
CA GLY A 212 6.31 13.45 -9.17
C GLY A 212 6.62 12.32 -10.15
N TYR A 213 5.86 12.22 -11.24
CA TYR A 213 6.03 11.11 -12.18
C TYR A 213 6.86 11.49 -13.39
N VAL A 214 6.23 11.94 -14.47
CA VAL A 214 6.92 12.27 -15.72
C VAL A 214 6.45 13.59 -16.31
N GLU A 215 7.36 14.30 -16.97
CA GLU A 215 7.01 15.47 -17.77
C GLU A 215 6.24 15.01 -19.01
N PHE A 216 4.91 15.22 -19.01
CA PHE A 216 4.02 14.83 -20.08
C PHE A 216 3.25 16.04 -20.61
N ASP A 217 3.44 16.37 -21.89
CA ASP A 217 2.78 17.53 -22.54
C ASP A 217 1.53 17.09 -23.29
N ARG A 218 0.36 17.48 -22.77
CA ARG A 218 -0.95 17.19 -23.34
C ARG A 218 -1.15 17.81 -24.72
N GLU A 219 -0.67 19.02 -24.96
CA GLU A 219 -0.81 19.69 -26.27
C GLU A 219 0.09 19.03 -27.32
N LEU A 220 1.28 18.61 -26.93
CA LEU A 220 2.14 17.83 -27.80
C LEU A 220 1.51 16.47 -28.14
N ALA A 221 0.86 15.82 -27.18
CA ALA A 221 0.17 14.56 -27.38
C ALA A 221 -1.01 14.67 -28.36
N ARG A 222 -1.72 15.80 -28.42
CA ARG A 222 -2.76 16.07 -29.43
C ARG A 222 -2.24 16.05 -30.85
N ASN A 223 -0.99 16.47 -31.05
CA ASN A 223 -0.34 16.63 -32.35
C ASN A 223 0.61 15.47 -32.69
N ARG A 224 0.53 14.33 -31.96
CA ARG A 224 1.41 13.18 -32.17
C ARG A 224 1.27 12.57 -33.56
N PRO A 225 2.36 11.97 -34.11
CA PRO A 225 2.35 11.45 -35.47
C PRO A 225 1.37 10.29 -35.66
N ILE A 226 0.90 10.11 -36.88
CA ILE A 226 0.10 8.96 -37.28
C ILE A 226 1.03 7.82 -37.72
N VAL A 227 0.93 6.68 -37.04
CA VAL A 227 1.69 5.46 -37.33
C VAL A 227 0.70 4.34 -37.65
N ALA A 228 0.88 3.69 -38.80
CA ALA A 228 -0.03 2.62 -39.26
C ALA A 228 -1.52 3.01 -39.27
N GLY A 229 -1.83 4.29 -39.54
CA GLY A 229 -3.21 4.79 -39.66
C GLY A 229 -3.90 5.14 -38.34
N ARG A 230 -3.18 5.16 -37.21
CA ARG A 230 -3.65 5.64 -35.89
C ARG A 230 -2.63 6.58 -35.25
N PRO A 231 -3.04 7.41 -34.29
CA PRO A 231 -2.09 8.19 -33.49
C PRO A 231 -1.04 7.28 -32.81
N ALA A 232 0.19 7.76 -32.72
CA ALA A 232 1.28 7.03 -32.07
C ALA A 232 0.94 6.74 -30.60
N VAL A 233 1.31 5.54 -30.13
CA VAL A 233 1.17 5.12 -28.72
C VAL A 233 2.29 5.76 -27.90
N TRP A 234 1.93 6.45 -26.82
CA TRP A 234 2.85 7.17 -25.94
C TRP A 234 2.68 6.74 -24.48
N THR A 235 2.89 5.43 -24.22
CA THR A 235 2.73 4.80 -22.91
C THR A 235 4.05 4.38 -22.25
N ASN A 236 5.19 4.57 -22.93
CA ASN A 236 6.48 4.13 -22.40
C ASN A 236 7.14 5.24 -21.55
N PRO A 237 7.23 5.07 -20.20
CA PRO A 237 7.77 6.08 -19.30
C PRO A 237 9.26 6.36 -19.51
N VAL A 238 10.04 5.44 -20.11
CA VAL A 238 11.46 5.65 -20.43
C VAL A 238 11.68 6.84 -21.36
N SER A 239 10.68 7.20 -22.15
CA SER A 239 10.76 8.29 -23.14
C SER A 239 10.63 9.69 -22.52
N TYR A 240 10.30 9.80 -21.23
CA TYR A 240 10.02 11.08 -20.57
C TYR A 240 11.05 11.41 -19.50
N GLN A 241 11.21 12.70 -19.23
CA GLN A 241 11.95 13.19 -18.07
C GLN A 241 11.13 12.89 -16.80
N ALA A 242 11.82 12.62 -15.71
CA ALA A 242 11.20 12.52 -14.39
C ALA A 242 10.83 13.93 -13.89
N LEU A 243 9.74 14.02 -13.12
CA LEU A 243 9.43 15.20 -12.32
C LEU A 243 9.94 14.98 -10.89
N PRO A 244 10.45 16.03 -10.23
CA PRO A 244 10.88 15.91 -8.83
C PRO A 244 9.69 15.62 -7.92
N ASN A 245 9.94 14.89 -6.84
CA ASN A 245 9.02 14.75 -5.73
C ASN A 245 9.00 16.01 -4.88
N ILE A 246 7.98 16.16 -4.04
CA ILE A 246 7.78 17.33 -3.18
C ILE A 246 7.55 16.87 -1.75
N LEU A 247 8.31 17.39 -0.79
CA LEU A 247 8.04 17.28 0.65
C LEU A 247 7.52 18.61 1.17
N LEU A 248 6.32 18.58 1.72
CA LEU A 248 5.62 19.72 2.28
C LEU A 248 5.58 19.57 3.81
N GLN A 249 6.33 20.40 4.51
CA GLN A 249 6.28 20.50 5.97
C GLN A 249 4.99 21.19 6.39
N ASN A 250 4.31 20.63 7.36
CA ASN A 250 3.07 21.14 7.92
C ASN A 250 3.34 21.94 9.19
N GLU A 251 2.69 23.07 9.31
CA GLU A 251 2.65 23.89 10.53
C GLU A 251 1.18 24.27 10.80
N GLY A 252 0.42 23.40 11.48
CA GLY A 252 -0.99 23.65 11.81
C GLY A 252 -1.90 23.81 10.60
N GLY A 253 -1.77 22.98 9.57
CA GLY A 253 -2.57 22.99 8.34
C GLY A 253 -2.09 23.97 7.27
N ILE A 254 -0.90 24.57 7.43
CA ILE A 254 -0.23 25.40 6.42
C ILE A 254 1.05 24.72 5.97
N PHE A 255 1.16 24.46 4.67
CA PHE A 255 2.23 23.63 4.10
C PHE A 255 3.30 24.49 3.43
N THR A 256 4.56 24.13 3.68
CA THR A 256 5.75 24.78 3.10
C THR A 256 6.62 23.75 2.38
N ASP A 257 7.03 24.04 1.14
CA ASP A 257 7.95 23.18 0.39
C ASP A 257 9.35 23.22 1.01
N VAL A 258 9.79 22.11 1.57
CA VAL A 258 11.12 21.91 2.16
C VAL A 258 11.95 20.86 1.41
N THR A 259 11.51 20.43 0.24
CA THR A 259 12.06 19.33 -0.55
C THR A 259 13.57 19.37 -0.72
N GLU A 260 14.09 20.52 -1.18
CA GLU A 260 15.53 20.71 -1.42
C GLU A 260 16.32 20.76 -0.10
N ALA A 261 15.76 21.38 0.94
CA ALA A 261 16.39 21.46 2.26
C ALA A 261 16.45 20.09 2.93
N ALA A 262 15.39 19.31 2.82
CA ALA A 262 15.32 17.94 3.35
C ALA A 262 16.12 16.93 2.51
N GLY A 263 16.42 17.23 1.25
CA GLY A 263 17.24 16.38 0.38
C GLY A 263 16.50 15.17 -0.23
N VAL A 264 15.18 15.26 -0.44
CA VAL A 264 14.32 14.14 -0.87
C VAL A 264 13.64 14.34 -2.23
N ALA A 265 14.12 15.27 -3.04
CA ALA A 265 13.54 15.60 -4.35
C ALA A 265 13.48 14.42 -5.35
N ASN A 266 14.33 13.40 -5.22
CA ASN A 266 14.41 12.25 -6.14
C ASN A 266 14.36 12.65 -7.63
N PRO A 267 15.17 13.59 -8.12
CA PRO A 267 14.95 14.27 -9.40
C PRO A 267 15.14 13.37 -10.63
N ALA A 268 15.68 12.17 -10.47
CA ALA A 268 15.81 11.17 -11.51
C ALA A 268 14.74 10.08 -11.43
N GLY A 269 14.01 10.02 -10.32
CA GLY A 269 12.97 9.03 -10.05
C GLY A 269 11.69 9.35 -10.82
N LYS A 270 11.07 8.32 -11.38
CA LYS A 270 9.70 8.38 -11.89
C LYS A 270 8.82 7.75 -10.83
N SER A 271 8.49 8.53 -9.82
CA SER A 271 7.96 7.99 -8.58
C SER A 271 6.50 7.60 -8.73
N MET A 272 6.19 6.37 -8.31
CA MET A 272 4.84 5.80 -8.38
C MET A 272 4.13 5.90 -7.04
N GLN A 273 4.83 5.56 -5.96
CA GLN A 273 4.32 5.53 -4.59
C GLN A 273 5.46 5.77 -3.60
N ALA A 274 5.14 6.27 -2.40
CA ALA A 274 6.07 6.43 -1.30
C ALA A 274 5.42 6.00 0.02
N ILE A 275 6.26 5.70 1.02
CA ILE A 275 5.80 5.38 2.37
C ILE A 275 6.77 5.90 3.42
N PHE A 276 6.25 6.57 4.45
CA PHE A 276 6.98 6.84 5.68
C PHE A 276 6.87 5.65 6.62
N CYS A 277 8.02 5.15 7.11
CA CYS A 277 8.09 4.05 8.07
C CYS A 277 9.44 4.07 8.78
N ASP A 278 9.47 3.82 10.08
CA ASP A 278 10.72 3.69 10.83
C ASP A 278 11.33 2.30 10.58
N PHE A 279 12.18 2.20 9.55
CA PHE A 279 12.82 0.94 9.17
C PHE A 279 14.03 0.55 10.04
N ASN A 280 14.60 1.48 10.78
CA ASN A 280 15.77 1.21 11.62
C ASN A 280 15.45 1.14 13.13
N ASN A 281 14.18 1.33 13.51
CA ASN A 281 13.69 1.37 14.88
C ASN A 281 14.44 2.42 15.75
N ASP A 282 14.59 3.64 15.21
CA ASP A 282 15.12 4.79 15.96
C ASP A 282 14.05 5.85 16.29
N ASP A 283 12.79 5.51 16.01
CA ASP A 283 11.56 6.27 16.26
C ASP A 283 11.29 7.43 15.30
N PHE A 284 12.19 7.72 14.38
CA PHE A 284 11.97 8.70 13.32
C PHE A 284 11.56 8.00 12.02
N PRO A 285 10.49 8.45 11.36
CA PRO A 285 10.10 7.87 10.09
C PRO A 285 11.17 8.08 9.01
N ASP A 286 11.62 6.97 8.41
CA ASP A 286 12.39 6.96 7.18
C ASP A 286 11.44 7.03 5.98
N LEU A 287 11.96 7.27 4.77
CA LEU A 287 11.14 7.37 3.57
C LEU A 287 11.62 6.40 2.50
N PHE A 288 10.72 5.52 2.03
CA PHE A 288 10.95 4.70 0.84
C PHE A 288 10.11 5.21 -0.33
N VAL A 289 10.73 5.26 -1.53
CA VAL A 289 10.09 5.73 -2.77
C VAL A 289 10.29 4.68 -3.85
N GLY A 290 9.19 4.10 -4.33
CA GLY A 290 9.15 3.18 -5.46
C GLY A 290 9.11 3.94 -6.79
N ASN A 291 10.02 3.58 -7.69
CA ASN A 291 10.18 4.23 -8.99
C ASN A 291 9.85 3.28 -10.15
N ASP A 292 9.26 3.82 -11.20
CA ASP A 292 8.99 3.12 -12.45
C ASP A 292 10.28 2.87 -13.27
N VAL A 293 10.14 2.12 -14.33
CA VAL A 293 11.21 1.63 -15.21
C VAL A 293 12.24 2.70 -15.57
N GLY A 294 13.50 2.30 -15.52
CA GLY A 294 14.67 3.11 -15.90
C GLY A 294 15.33 3.86 -14.76
N THR A 295 14.73 3.91 -13.59
CA THR A 295 15.28 4.50 -12.37
C THR A 295 15.26 3.49 -11.23
N ALA A 296 16.12 3.64 -10.24
CA ALA A 296 16.11 2.76 -9.08
C ALA A 296 15.25 3.36 -7.98
N ASP A 297 14.71 2.48 -7.12
CA ASP A 297 14.03 2.89 -5.90
C ASP A 297 14.97 3.67 -4.98
N ALA A 298 14.38 4.55 -4.17
CA ALA A 298 15.11 5.36 -3.23
C ALA A 298 14.70 5.05 -1.78
N MET A 299 15.70 4.87 -0.91
CA MET A 299 15.57 4.75 0.53
C MET A 299 16.28 5.91 1.19
N TYR A 300 15.56 6.71 1.92
CA TYR A 300 16.04 7.88 2.62
C TYR A 300 16.00 7.64 4.13
N LEU A 301 17.16 7.63 4.77
CA LEU A 301 17.31 7.56 6.22
C LEU A 301 17.08 8.95 6.81
N ASN A 302 16.22 9.07 7.81
CA ASN A 302 16.00 10.31 8.55
C ASN A 302 17.22 10.63 9.41
N ASN A 303 17.75 11.86 9.30
CA ASN A 303 18.90 12.32 10.08
C ASN A 303 18.50 12.90 11.45
N GLN A 304 17.19 12.95 11.78
CA GLN A 304 16.66 13.52 13.04
C GLN A 304 16.90 15.03 13.20
N ASP A 305 17.08 15.74 12.10
CA ASP A 305 17.34 17.19 12.06
C ASP A 305 16.54 17.91 10.96
N GLY A 306 15.45 17.27 10.50
CA GLY A 306 14.61 17.76 9.40
C GLY A 306 15.17 17.43 8.01
N THR A 307 16.28 16.68 7.93
CA THR A 307 16.90 16.27 6.66
C THR A 307 16.98 14.75 6.51
N PHE A 308 17.16 14.29 5.28
CA PHE A 308 17.31 12.89 4.97
C PHE A 308 18.62 12.59 4.24
N LYS A 309 19.07 11.36 4.35
CA LYS A 309 20.22 10.84 3.64
C LYS A 309 19.82 9.68 2.72
N ASP A 310 20.10 9.79 1.43
CA ASP A 310 19.95 8.66 0.49
C ASP A 310 20.89 7.51 0.90
N VAL A 311 20.28 6.40 1.29
CA VAL A 311 20.94 5.16 1.70
C VAL A 311 20.61 3.98 0.78
N SER A 312 19.93 4.19 -0.34
CA SER A 312 19.42 3.16 -1.25
C SER A 312 20.46 2.09 -1.59
N LYS A 313 21.70 2.49 -1.87
CA LYS A 313 22.77 1.57 -2.24
C LYS A 313 23.33 0.76 -1.06
N ILE A 314 23.37 1.35 0.12
CA ILE A 314 23.92 0.69 1.32
C ILE A 314 22.87 -0.12 2.06
N SER A 315 21.58 0.23 1.91
CA SER A 315 20.45 -0.52 2.44
C SER A 315 20.10 -1.76 1.60
N SER A 316 20.70 -1.90 0.41
CA SER A 316 20.41 -2.93 -0.59
C SER A 316 19.07 -2.76 -1.33
N THR A 317 18.37 -1.65 -1.14
CA THR A 317 17.08 -1.36 -1.80
C THR A 317 17.22 -0.60 -3.12
N PHE A 318 18.43 -0.46 -3.66
CA PHE A 318 18.67 0.15 -4.96
C PHE A 318 18.18 -0.77 -6.09
N ASP A 319 16.86 -0.98 -6.13
CA ASP A 319 16.18 -1.80 -7.11
C ASP A 319 15.93 -1.02 -8.42
N ARG A 320 16.02 -1.69 -9.55
CA ARG A 320 15.77 -1.12 -10.87
C ARG A 320 14.58 -1.76 -11.56
N ARG A 321 13.93 -2.70 -10.91
CA ARG A 321 12.62 -3.19 -11.33
C ARG A 321 11.63 -2.03 -11.26
N ALA A 322 10.62 -2.03 -12.13
CA ALA A 322 9.59 -0.99 -12.12
C ALA A 322 8.64 -1.21 -10.95
N SER A 323 8.86 -0.48 -9.85
CA SER A 323 8.05 -0.57 -8.64
C SER A 323 6.73 0.18 -8.80
N MET A 324 5.60 -0.47 -8.44
CA MET A 324 4.25 0.08 -8.52
C MET A 324 3.69 0.36 -7.13
N GLY A 325 3.17 -0.65 -6.46
CA GLY A 325 2.64 -0.59 -5.11
C GLY A 325 3.60 -1.14 -4.08
N MET A 326 3.35 -0.81 -2.81
CA MET A 326 4.16 -1.25 -1.68
C MET A 326 3.32 -1.47 -0.44
N ALA A 327 3.76 -2.39 0.42
CA ALA A 327 3.15 -2.63 1.71
C ALA A 327 4.23 -2.93 2.75
N VAL A 328 4.00 -2.52 3.99
CA VAL A 328 4.88 -2.82 5.13
C VAL A 328 4.16 -3.65 6.17
N GLY A 329 4.92 -4.52 6.86
CA GLY A 329 4.40 -5.35 7.94
C GLY A 329 5.50 -6.22 8.54
N ASP A 330 5.35 -6.64 9.79
CA ASP A 330 6.29 -7.55 10.47
C ASP A 330 5.99 -9.01 10.07
N VAL A 331 6.36 -9.38 8.85
CA VAL A 331 6.09 -10.72 8.27
C VAL A 331 6.86 -11.82 9.00
N TYR A 332 8.01 -11.47 9.59
CA TYR A 332 8.91 -12.40 10.28
C TYR A 332 8.71 -12.44 11.80
N HIS A 333 7.78 -11.67 12.36
CA HIS A 333 7.59 -11.52 13.82
C HIS A 333 8.87 -11.20 14.58
N HIS A 334 9.65 -10.26 14.05
CA HIS A 334 10.94 -9.86 14.63
C HIS A 334 10.99 -8.41 15.11
N GLY A 335 9.81 -7.75 15.19
CA GLY A 335 9.65 -6.39 15.69
C GLY A 335 10.16 -5.31 14.74
N LYS A 336 10.25 -5.61 13.44
CA LYS A 336 10.69 -4.68 12.40
C LYS A 336 9.77 -4.76 11.21
N MET A 337 9.56 -3.64 10.55
CA MET A 337 8.74 -3.59 9.35
C MET A 337 9.53 -4.10 8.15
N ASP A 338 9.07 -5.21 7.58
CA ASP A 338 9.46 -5.70 6.27
C ASP A 338 8.70 -4.92 5.19
N LEU A 339 9.21 -4.92 3.96
CA LEU A 339 8.62 -4.19 2.84
C LEU A 339 8.32 -5.15 1.68
N PHE A 340 7.12 -5.10 1.14
CA PHE A 340 6.76 -5.76 -0.11
C PHE A 340 6.64 -4.73 -1.23
N THR A 341 7.23 -4.99 -2.41
CA THR A 341 7.08 -4.16 -3.60
C THR A 341 6.59 -4.99 -4.79
N THR A 342 5.58 -4.46 -5.51
CA THR A 342 5.09 -5.05 -6.75
C THR A 342 5.83 -4.49 -7.96
N HIS A 343 5.97 -5.30 -9.01
CA HIS A 343 6.75 -4.93 -10.18
C HIS A 343 6.02 -5.21 -11.50
N TRP A 344 6.59 -4.67 -12.57
CA TRP A 344 6.08 -4.77 -13.92
C TRP A 344 6.28 -6.17 -14.53
N VAL A 345 5.75 -6.39 -15.75
CA VAL A 345 5.84 -7.65 -16.49
C VAL A 345 7.30 -8.13 -16.66
N ASN A 346 7.52 -9.43 -16.50
CA ASN A 346 8.82 -10.11 -16.50
C ASN A 346 9.78 -9.70 -15.36
N GLU A 347 9.25 -9.07 -14.32
CA GLU A 347 10.00 -8.73 -13.12
C GLU A 347 9.35 -9.42 -11.91
N ASP A 348 10.16 -10.04 -11.07
CA ASP A 348 9.67 -10.71 -9.86
C ASP A 348 9.32 -9.65 -8.80
N HIS A 349 8.26 -9.89 -8.03
CA HIS A 349 7.96 -9.05 -6.86
C HIS A 349 9.01 -9.25 -5.78
N ALA A 350 9.26 -8.22 -4.97
CA ALA A 350 10.21 -8.31 -3.87
C ALA A 350 9.53 -8.36 -2.52
N LEU A 351 10.06 -9.20 -1.64
CA LEU A 351 9.84 -9.12 -0.19
C LEU A 351 11.18 -8.80 0.46
N TRP A 352 11.29 -7.58 0.93
CA TRP A 352 12.48 -7.05 1.59
C TRP A 352 12.41 -7.34 3.08
N LYS A 353 13.16 -8.36 3.53
CA LYS A 353 13.32 -8.64 4.95
C LYS A 353 14.19 -7.59 5.61
N ASN A 354 13.71 -7.00 6.68
CA ASN A 354 14.43 -5.99 7.43
C ASN A 354 15.50 -6.60 8.33
N GLN A 355 16.76 -6.37 7.99
CA GLN A 355 17.95 -6.82 8.72
C GLN A 355 18.59 -5.71 9.56
N SER A 356 17.95 -4.53 9.64
CA SER A 356 18.47 -3.38 10.41
C SER A 356 18.65 -3.76 11.89
N THR A 357 19.62 -3.17 12.56
CA THR A 357 19.80 -3.34 14.00
C THR A 357 19.04 -2.23 14.73
N ALA A 358 18.17 -2.61 15.64
CA ALA A 358 17.32 -1.68 16.38
C ALA A 358 18.14 -0.59 17.10
N GLY A 359 17.67 0.67 17.02
CA GLY A 359 18.36 1.84 17.57
C GLY A 359 19.72 2.09 16.93
N GLY A 360 19.97 1.47 15.78
CA GLY A 360 21.28 1.46 15.16
C GLY A 360 21.61 2.71 14.39
N LYS A 361 22.61 3.45 14.82
CA LYS A 361 23.31 4.44 13.98
C LYS A 361 23.94 3.81 12.71
N SER A 362 23.76 2.51 12.50
CA SER A 362 24.29 1.75 11.37
C SER A 362 23.43 1.86 10.10
N GLY A 363 22.26 2.47 10.20
CA GLY A 363 21.37 2.68 9.05
C GLY A 363 20.43 1.50 8.77
N ILE A 364 19.73 1.59 7.63
CA ILE A 364 18.78 0.61 7.14
C ILE A 364 19.52 -0.48 6.36
N LEU A 365 19.13 -1.75 6.57
CA LEU A 365 19.62 -2.89 5.80
C LEU A 365 18.46 -3.82 5.46
N MET A 366 18.23 -4.07 4.19
CA MET A 366 17.18 -4.92 3.66
C MET A 366 17.78 -6.09 2.86
N GLU A 367 17.07 -7.21 2.80
CA GLU A 367 17.43 -8.38 2.00
C GLU A 367 16.21 -8.82 1.18
N ASP A 368 16.32 -8.87 -0.17
CA ASP A 368 15.25 -9.42 -1.01
C ASP A 368 15.20 -10.95 -0.83
N VAL A 369 14.19 -11.40 -0.09
CA VAL A 369 13.94 -12.81 0.20
C VAL A 369 12.78 -13.40 -0.62
N GLY A 370 12.13 -12.60 -1.45
CA GLY A 370 11.04 -13.02 -2.34
C GLY A 370 11.32 -14.36 -3.05
N PRO A 371 12.55 -14.56 -3.61
CA PRO A 371 12.92 -15.83 -4.26
C PRO A 371 12.84 -17.09 -3.39
N PHE A 372 12.79 -16.96 -2.08
CA PHE A 372 12.85 -18.07 -1.13
C PHE A 372 11.54 -18.32 -0.38
N THR A 373 10.49 -17.56 -0.68
CA THR A 373 9.24 -17.51 0.12
C THR A 373 8.01 -18.07 -0.57
N GLY A 374 8.17 -18.67 -1.77
CA GLY A 374 7.03 -19.14 -2.59
C GLY A 374 6.43 -18.05 -3.49
N ILE A 375 6.76 -16.77 -3.31
CA ILE A 375 6.27 -15.66 -4.13
C ILE A 375 6.63 -15.85 -5.61
N LEU A 376 7.79 -16.43 -5.94
CA LEU A 376 8.19 -16.70 -7.33
C LEU A 376 7.43 -17.85 -8.00
N GLU A 377 6.85 -18.76 -7.25
CA GLU A 377 6.04 -19.86 -7.81
C GLU A 377 4.74 -19.35 -8.42
N ILE A 378 4.32 -18.17 -7.98
CA ILE A 378 3.28 -17.42 -8.63
C ILE A 378 3.90 -16.89 -9.90
N LYS A 379 3.54 -17.43 -11.04
CA LYS A 379 4.08 -17.03 -12.36
C LYS A 379 3.89 -15.53 -12.62
N SER A 380 4.49 -14.70 -11.78
CA SER A 380 4.44 -13.24 -11.76
C SER A 380 5.09 -12.62 -13.00
N THR A 381 5.98 -13.35 -13.66
CA THR A 381 6.67 -12.87 -14.87
C THR A 381 5.75 -12.56 -16.04
N ALA A 382 4.47 -12.97 -16.02
CA ALA A 382 3.49 -12.61 -17.04
C ALA A 382 2.48 -11.56 -16.56
N ASP A 383 2.38 -11.35 -15.25
CA ASP A 383 1.40 -10.45 -14.63
C ASP A 383 2.07 -9.10 -14.28
N VAL A 384 1.30 -8.04 -14.24
CA VAL A 384 1.68 -6.72 -13.73
C VAL A 384 0.86 -6.50 -12.47
N ALA A 385 1.49 -6.39 -11.31
CA ALA A 385 0.80 -6.12 -10.06
C ALA A 385 0.96 -4.65 -9.66
N TRP A 386 -0.12 -4.08 -9.13
CA TRP A 386 -0.24 -2.70 -8.70
C TRP A 386 -0.50 -2.64 -7.20
N GLY A 387 -1.76 -2.59 -6.78
CA GLY A 387 -2.11 -2.62 -5.37
C GLY A 387 -1.66 -3.90 -4.68
N VAL A 388 -1.18 -3.76 -3.45
CA VAL A 388 -0.73 -4.86 -2.61
C VAL A 388 -1.01 -4.54 -1.15
N ASN A 389 -1.44 -5.52 -0.35
CA ASN A 389 -1.44 -5.41 1.10
C ASN A 389 -0.85 -6.66 1.75
N LEU A 390 -0.22 -6.43 2.91
CA LEU A 390 0.27 -7.43 3.85
C LEU A 390 -0.68 -7.43 5.05
N VAL A 391 -1.64 -8.34 5.07
CA VAL A 391 -2.70 -8.42 6.10
C VAL A 391 -3.04 -9.87 6.40
N ASP A 392 -3.55 -10.15 7.59
CA ASP A 392 -3.96 -11.47 8.03
C ASP A 392 -5.46 -11.68 7.74
N PHE A 393 -5.80 -12.37 6.64
CA PHE A 393 -7.18 -12.56 6.20
C PHE A 393 -7.93 -13.71 6.90
N ASP A 394 -7.21 -14.67 7.48
CA ASP A 394 -7.84 -15.79 8.22
C ASP A 394 -7.57 -15.74 9.73
N ASN A 395 -7.01 -14.63 10.20
CA ASN A 395 -6.72 -14.36 11.61
C ASN A 395 -5.84 -15.44 12.27
N ASP A 396 -4.94 -16.09 11.50
CA ASP A 396 -4.06 -17.14 12.02
C ASP A 396 -2.77 -16.59 12.66
N GLY A 397 -2.55 -15.29 12.60
CA GLY A 397 -1.39 -14.57 13.13
C GLY A 397 -0.26 -14.39 12.12
N HIS A 398 -0.46 -14.74 10.84
CA HIS A 398 0.53 -14.58 9.79
C HIS A 398 0.01 -13.66 8.69
N LEU A 399 0.79 -12.67 8.31
CA LEU A 399 0.41 -11.73 7.24
C LEU A 399 0.40 -12.43 5.88
N ASP A 400 -0.73 -12.38 5.19
CA ASP A 400 -0.94 -12.83 3.82
C ASP A 400 -0.64 -11.72 2.81
N VAL A 401 -0.65 -12.03 1.51
CA VAL A 401 -0.47 -11.05 0.44
C VAL A 401 -1.67 -11.07 -0.50
N ILE A 402 -2.27 -9.92 -0.76
CA ILE A 402 -3.23 -9.74 -1.86
C ILE A 402 -2.63 -8.81 -2.92
N LEU A 403 -2.83 -9.14 -4.21
CA LEU A 403 -2.30 -8.42 -5.36
C LEU A 403 -3.42 -8.04 -6.33
N ALA A 404 -3.51 -6.76 -6.67
CA ALA A 404 -4.36 -6.25 -7.73
C ALA A 404 -3.58 -6.23 -9.05
N ASN A 405 -3.97 -7.07 -10.02
CA ASN A 405 -3.23 -7.24 -11.28
C ASN A 405 -3.97 -6.64 -12.47
N GLY A 406 -3.21 -6.05 -13.40
CA GLY A 406 -3.73 -5.52 -14.66
C GLY A 406 -2.62 -4.99 -15.57
N SER A 407 -2.57 -5.44 -16.83
CA SER A 407 -1.50 -5.07 -17.76
C SER A 407 -1.55 -3.60 -18.16
N THR A 408 -0.39 -3.07 -18.55
CA THR A 408 -0.22 -1.81 -19.32
C THR A 408 -0.07 -2.07 -20.82
N ILE A 409 -0.08 -3.34 -21.24
CA ILE A 409 0.05 -3.73 -22.64
C ILE A 409 -1.35 -3.78 -23.26
N GLU A 410 -1.53 -3.15 -24.42
CA GLU A 410 -2.79 -3.18 -25.16
C GLU A 410 -3.03 -4.55 -25.79
N ASP A 411 -4.30 -4.98 -25.83
CA ASP A 411 -4.73 -6.15 -26.56
C ASP A 411 -4.62 -5.88 -28.08
N GLU A 412 -3.76 -6.62 -28.76
CA GLU A 412 -3.51 -6.47 -30.20
C GLU A 412 -4.79 -6.65 -31.03
N LEU A 413 -5.67 -7.59 -30.67
CA LEU A 413 -6.90 -7.85 -31.40
C LEU A 413 -7.87 -6.66 -31.33
N THR A 414 -8.13 -6.13 -30.14
CA THR A 414 -9.03 -4.98 -29.98
C THR A 414 -8.42 -3.73 -30.61
N THR A 415 -7.13 -3.54 -30.47
CA THR A 415 -6.43 -2.37 -30.98
C THR A 415 -6.30 -2.36 -32.51
N GLU A 416 -5.87 -3.45 -33.14
CA GLU A 416 -5.63 -3.48 -34.58
C GLU A 416 -6.90 -3.76 -35.39
N VAL A 417 -7.73 -4.68 -34.94
CA VAL A 417 -8.92 -5.12 -35.68
C VAL A 417 -10.12 -4.24 -35.41
N LEU A 418 -10.43 -3.99 -34.12
CA LEU A 418 -11.61 -3.23 -33.71
C LEU A 418 -11.34 -1.73 -33.62
N LYS A 419 -10.07 -1.30 -33.66
CA LYS A 419 -9.63 0.10 -33.43
C LYS A 419 -10.04 0.63 -32.05
N ASP A 420 -10.10 -0.26 -31.08
CA ASP A 420 -10.47 0.02 -29.71
C ASP A 420 -9.31 -0.42 -28.78
N PRO A 421 -8.36 0.49 -28.47
CA PRO A 421 -7.18 0.15 -27.67
C PRO A 421 -7.58 -0.11 -26.22
N LYS A 422 -7.57 -1.38 -25.84
CA LYS A 422 -7.83 -1.85 -24.47
C LYS A 422 -6.60 -2.51 -23.89
N LEU A 423 -6.39 -2.32 -22.61
CA LEU A 423 -5.35 -3.03 -21.87
C LEU A 423 -5.71 -4.51 -21.72
N LEU A 424 -4.69 -5.39 -21.68
CA LEU A 424 -4.88 -6.81 -21.43
C LEU A 424 -5.31 -7.04 -19.98
N PRO A 425 -6.49 -7.65 -19.75
CA PRO A 425 -6.94 -7.93 -18.40
C PRO A 425 -6.22 -9.16 -17.82
N GLN A 426 -5.93 -9.12 -16.51
CA GLN A 426 -5.21 -10.13 -15.75
C GLN A 426 -6.01 -10.58 -14.52
N LYS A 427 -5.65 -11.74 -13.94
CA LYS A 427 -6.23 -12.23 -12.69
C LYS A 427 -5.47 -11.61 -11.51
N SER A 428 -6.18 -11.07 -10.55
CA SER A 428 -5.63 -10.71 -9.24
C SER A 428 -5.28 -11.98 -8.43
N ARG A 429 -4.44 -11.84 -7.41
CA ARG A 429 -3.91 -12.98 -6.64
C ARG A 429 -4.08 -12.77 -5.14
N ILE A 430 -4.21 -13.88 -4.44
CA ILE A 430 -4.09 -13.93 -2.99
C ILE A 430 -3.19 -15.09 -2.58
N LEU A 431 -2.22 -14.79 -1.71
CA LEU A 431 -1.20 -15.70 -1.26
C LEU A 431 -1.33 -15.84 0.23
N ARG A 432 -1.66 -17.05 0.68
CA ARG A 432 -1.71 -17.36 2.10
C ARG A 432 -0.32 -17.66 2.64
N ASN A 433 0.03 -17.09 3.77
CA ASN A 433 1.24 -17.40 4.52
C ASN A 433 0.98 -18.58 5.46
N LEU A 434 1.63 -19.72 5.21
CA LEU A 434 1.50 -20.92 6.04
C LEU A 434 2.38 -20.90 7.31
N GLY A 435 2.88 -19.74 7.69
CA GLY A 435 3.90 -19.56 8.72
C GLY A 435 5.32 -19.73 8.18
N GLN A 436 6.30 -19.23 8.93
CA GLN A 436 7.73 -19.19 8.51
C GLN A 436 7.95 -18.50 7.16
N VAL A 437 7.08 -17.55 6.79
CA VAL A 437 7.12 -16.79 5.54
C VAL A 437 7.13 -17.72 4.31
N ASN A 438 6.24 -18.70 4.31
CA ASN A 438 6.01 -19.63 3.21
C ASN A 438 4.65 -19.35 2.57
N PHE A 439 4.63 -18.62 1.46
CA PHE A 439 3.43 -18.23 0.74
C PHE A 439 2.98 -19.28 -0.27
N VAL A 440 1.67 -19.51 -0.33
CA VAL A 440 1.02 -20.40 -1.30
C VAL A 440 -0.10 -19.63 -1.99
N ASP A 441 -0.17 -19.72 -3.32
CA ASP A 441 -1.25 -19.15 -4.11
C ASP A 441 -2.56 -19.92 -3.84
N VAL A 442 -3.53 -19.26 -3.21
CA VAL A 442 -4.87 -19.81 -2.92
C VAL A 442 -5.96 -19.15 -3.76
N SER A 443 -5.59 -18.37 -4.78
CA SER A 443 -6.52 -17.59 -5.61
C SER A 443 -7.63 -18.41 -6.25
N ASP A 444 -7.34 -19.66 -6.65
CA ASP A 444 -8.34 -20.50 -7.32
C ASP A 444 -9.47 -20.95 -6.37
N ASP A 445 -9.26 -20.91 -5.06
CA ASP A 445 -10.26 -21.26 -4.04
C ASP A 445 -10.84 -20.02 -3.33
N ALA A 446 -10.28 -18.83 -3.58
CA ALA A 446 -10.59 -17.60 -2.85
C ALA A 446 -11.82 -16.83 -3.35
N GLY A 447 -12.56 -17.34 -4.32
CA GLY A 447 -13.82 -16.74 -4.79
C GLY A 447 -13.81 -16.29 -6.25
N SER A 448 -14.98 -15.85 -6.73
CA SER A 448 -15.22 -15.59 -8.17
C SER A 448 -14.38 -14.43 -8.72
N PHE A 449 -14.01 -13.46 -7.91
CA PHE A 449 -13.18 -12.32 -8.32
C PHE A 449 -11.83 -12.76 -8.88
N PHE A 450 -11.16 -13.69 -8.21
CA PHE A 450 -9.84 -14.17 -8.61
C PHE A 450 -9.84 -15.05 -9.87
N HIS A 451 -11.01 -15.48 -10.33
CA HIS A 451 -11.17 -16.15 -11.63
C HIS A 451 -11.35 -15.18 -12.79
N LYS A 452 -11.76 -13.94 -12.51
CA LYS A 452 -11.96 -12.90 -13.53
C LYS A 452 -10.63 -12.31 -13.98
N LYS A 453 -10.57 -11.96 -15.24
CA LYS A 453 -9.49 -11.13 -15.78
C LYS A 453 -9.97 -9.69 -15.81
N LEU A 454 -9.33 -8.84 -15.05
CA LEU A 454 -9.66 -7.42 -14.88
C LEU A 454 -8.40 -6.58 -15.08
N ILE A 455 -8.55 -5.27 -15.13
CA ILE A 455 -7.45 -4.33 -15.13
C ILE A 455 -7.50 -3.62 -13.78
N ALA A 456 -7.07 -4.33 -12.74
CA ALA A 456 -7.05 -3.78 -11.39
C ALA A 456 -5.87 -2.83 -11.19
N ARG A 457 -6.00 -1.86 -10.29
CA ARG A 457 -4.99 -0.87 -9.92
C ARG A 457 -4.91 -0.70 -8.41
N GLY A 458 -5.58 0.29 -7.85
CA GLY A 458 -5.65 0.52 -6.42
C GLY A 458 -6.36 -0.60 -5.67
N LEU A 459 -5.94 -0.82 -4.44
CA LEU A 459 -6.51 -1.80 -3.53
C LEU A 459 -6.37 -1.25 -2.12
N ALA A 460 -7.42 -1.38 -1.31
CA ALA A 460 -7.41 -0.97 0.10
C ALA A 460 -8.19 -1.95 0.97
N THR A 461 -7.79 -2.09 2.23
CA THR A 461 -8.37 -3.02 3.21
C THR A 461 -8.94 -2.30 4.42
N ALA A 462 -10.09 -2.80 4.89
CA ALA A 462 -10.77 -2.39 6.12
C ALA A 462 -11.69 -3.54 6.58
N ASP A 463 -12.12 -3.53 7.81
CA ASP A 463 -13.23 -4.34 8.31
C ASP A 463 -14.48 -3.46 8.30
N TYR A 464 -15.17 -3.38 7.15
CA TYR A 464 -16.25 -2.40 6.96
C TYR A 464 -17.58 -2.79 7.62
N ASP A 465 -17.75 -4.05 8.01
CA ASP A 465 -18.97 -4.53 8.68
C ASP A 465 -18.72 -4.94 10.14
N ASN A 466 -17.54 -4.62 10.69
CA ASN A 466 -17.14 -4.82 12.08
C ASN A 466 -17.22 -6.29 12.55
N ASP A 467 -17.00 -7.24 11.64
CA ASP A 467 -17.07 -8.68 11.95
C ASP A 467 -15.72 -9.29 12.33
N GLY A 468 -14.64 -8.50 12.31
CA GLY A 468 -13.28 -8.90 12.68
C GLY A 468 -12.51 -9.61 11.57
N ARG A 469 -12.97 -9.52 10.34
CA ARG A 469 -12.26 -9.98 9.15
C ARG A 469 -12.00 -8.80 8.20
N LEU A 470 -10.80 -8.71 7.70
CA LEU A 470 -10.47 -7.61 6.76
C LEU A 470 -11.07 -7.88 5.38
N ASP A 471 -11.77 -6.88 4.87
CA ASP A 471 -12.37 -6.81 3.54
C ASP A 471 -11.51 -6.02 2.57
N VAL A 472 -11.86 -6.03 1.28
CA VAL A 472 -11.03 -5.42 0.25
C VAL A 472 -11.86 -4.60 -0.74
N ALA A 473 -11.52 -3.34 -0.90
CA ALA A 473 -11.97 -2.54 -2.04
C ALA A 473 -10.93 -2.52 -3.15
N VAL A 474 -11.37 -2.62 -4.41
CA VAL A 474 -10.46 -2.65 -5.57
C VAL A 474 -10.92 -1.67 -6.64
N GLY A 475 -10.03 -0.77 -7.04
CA GLY A 475 -10.19 0.10 -8.19
C GLY A 475 -9.92 -0.67 -9.50
N ILE A 476 -10.92 -0.71 -10.39
CA ILE A 476 -10.82 -1.40 -11.67
C ILE A 476 -10.77 -0.36 -12.79
N HIS A 477 -9.64 -0.28 -13.48
CA HIS A 477 -9.49 0.58 -14.64
C HIS A 477 -10.51 0.21 -15.74
N SER A 478 -11.26 1.19 -16.21
CA SER A 478 -12.34 1.00 -17.20
C SER A 478 -13.41 -0.02 -16.79
N GLY A 479 -13.69 -0.13 -15.49
CA GLY A 479 -14.63 -1.09 -14.94
C GLY A 479 -15.33 -0.60 -13.68
N ALA A 480 -16.26 -1.42 -13.19
CA ALA A 480 -16.93 -1.15 -11.92
C ALA A 480 -15.96 -1.32 -10.76
N GLY A 481 -16.06 -0.45 -9.75
CA GLY A 481 -15.40 -0.65 -8.47
C GLY A 481 -15.87 -1.96 -7.82
N VAL A 482 -14.99 -2.63 -7.11
CA VAL A 482 -15.27 -3.93 -6.49
C VAL A 482 -15.15 -3.82 -4.98
N LEU A 483 -16.12 -4.38 -4.26
CA LEU A 483 -16.07 -4.64 -2.83
C LEU A 483 -16.09 -6.15 -2.62
N LEU A 484 -15.03 -6.66 -1.98
CA LEU A 484 -14.84 -8.05 -1.62
C LEU A 484 -15.07 -8.21 -0.12
N HIS A 485 -16.19 -8.79 0.27
CA HIS A 485 -16.45 -9.17 1.65
C HIS A 485 -15.71 -10.47 1.98
N ASN A 486 -14.94 -10.48 3.06
CA ASN A 486 -14.22 -11.64 3.53
C ASN A 486 -15.19 -12.63 4.21
N SER A 487 -15.54 -13.67 3.49
CA SER A 487 -16.44 -14.73 3.94
C SER A 487 -15.71 -16.00 4.39
N SER A 488 -14.44 -15.88 4.78
CA SER A 488 -13.61 -17.00 5.23
C SER A 488 -14.25 -17.72 6.40
N PRO A 489 -14.44 -19.05 6.32
CA PRO A 489 -14.96 -19.82 7.42
C PRO A 489 -13.84 -20.12 8.45
N ASP A 490 -14.24 -20.31 9.69
CA ASP A 490 -13.35 -20.80 10.78
C ASP A 490 -12.05 -19.98 10.93
N THR A 491 -12.15 -18.64 10.85
CA THR A 491 -11.03 -17.73 11.11
C THR A 491 -10.60 -17.76 12.58
N GLY A 492 -9.34 -17.37 12.82
CA GLY A 492 -8.81 -17.21 14.17
C GLY A 492 -9.50 -16.10 14.98
N ASN A 493 -9.11 -15.98 16.24
CA ASN A 493 -9.47 -14.81 17.05
C ASN A 493 -8.67 -13.58 16.57
N TRP A 494 -9.16 -12.39 16.90
CA TRP A 494 -8.62 -11.13 16.41
C TRP A 494 -8.63 -10.03 17.47
N LEU A 495 -7.91 -8.95 17.18
CA LEU A 495 -7.96 -7.69 17.90
C LEU A 495 -7.84 -6.54 16.89
N GLN A 496 -8.64 -5.51 17.08
CA GLN A 496 -8.49 -4.25 16.38
C GLN A 496 -8.19 -3.12 17.38
N ILE A 497 -7.33 -2.19 16.96
CA ILE A 497 -6.89 -1.07 17.79
C ILE A 497 -7.06 0.23 17.01
N LYS A 498 -7.95 1.11 17.50
CA LYS A 498 -8.05 2.51 17.09
C LYS A 498 -7.21 3.36 18.04
N LEU A 499 -6.32 4.19 17.51
CA LEU A 499 -5.48 5.08 18.30
C LEU A 499 -6.10 6.47 18.39
N GLU A 500 -5.98 7.11 19.56
CA GLU A 500 -6.35 8.50 19.78
C GLU A 500 -5.18 9.25 20.43
N GLY A 501 -4.44 10.01 19.64
CA GLY A 501 -3.33 10.83 20.07
C GLY A 501 -3.78 12.09 20.83
N SER A 502 -2.97 12.52 21.78
CA SER A 502 -3.20 13.72 22.60
C SER A 502 -2.05 14.72 22.50
N ASN A 503 -0.81 14.22 22.42
CA ASN A 503 0.41 15.02 22.23
C ASN A 503 1.06 14.74 20.86
N SER A 504 0.80 13.57 20.30
CA SER A 504 1.09 13.18 18.92
C SER A 504 -0.10 13.51 18.01
N ASN A 505 0.05 13.25 16.71
CA ASN A 505 -1.08 13.37 15.79
C ASN A 505 -2.27 12.51 16.23
N ARG A 506 -3.49 12.97 15.92
CA ARG A 506 -4.76 12.41 16.47
C ARG A 506 -4.97 10.93 16.15
N PHE A 507 -4.48 10.44 15.03
CA PHE A 507 -4.66 9.06 14.59
C PHE A 507 -3.47 8.16 14.91
N GLY A 508 -2.46 8.66 15.64
CA GLY A 508 -1.28 7.89 16.05
C GLY A 508 -0.45 7.38 14.87
N ILE A 509 -0.43 8.12 13.75
CA ILE A 509 0.41 7.75 12.60
C ILE A 509 1.89 7.84 13.00
N GLY A 510 2.65 6.78 12.76
CA GLY A 510 4.01 6.60 13.25
C GLY A 510 4.10 5.76 14.54
N ALA A 511 3.00 5.59 15.29
CA ALA A 511 2.99 4.78 16.51
C ALA A 511 3.31 3.31 16.22
N LYS A 512 4.00 2.69 17.17
CA LYS A 512 4.32 1.26 17.17
C LYS A 512 3.45 0.53 18.19
N ILE A 513 2.81 -0.54 17.74
CA ILE A 513 1.95 -1.37 18.56
C ILE A 513 2.57 -2.77 18.67
N GLU A 514 2.75 -3.25 19.89
CA GLU A 514 3.18 -4.61 20.17
C GLU A 514 2.10 -5.36 20.95
N VAL A 515 1.62 -6.46 20.38
CA VAL A 515 0.65 -7.38 21.02
C VAL A 515 1.37 -8.66 21.42
N LYS A 516 1.39 -8.97 22.72
CA LYS A 516 2.10 -10.12 23.27
C LYS A 516 1.15 -11.22 23.74
N ILE A 517 1.43 -12.44 23.29
CA ILE A 517 0.67 -13.65 23.66
C ILE A 517 1.67 -14.80 23.90
N GLY A 518 1.86 -15.19 25.15
CA GLY A 518 2.85 -16.20 25.54
C GLY A 518 4.27 -15.80 25.13
N ALA A 519 4.87 -16.56 24.22
CA ALA A 519 6.19 -16.28 23.69
C ALA A 519 6.17 -15.44 22.39
N ASN A 520 5.00 -15.23 21.79
CA ASN A 520 4.84 -14.52 20.52
C ASN A 520 4.63 -13.03 20.76
N THR A 521 5.22 -12.20 19.91
CA THR A 521 4.96 -10.76 19.82
C THR A 521 4.58 -10.45 18.37
N TYR A 522 3.48 -9.76 18.21
CA TYR A 522 3.00 -9.24 16.93
C TYR A 522 3.22 -7.75 16.94
N SER A 523 3.91 -7.23 15.93
CA SER A 523 4.26 -5.82 15.85
C SER A 523 3.61 -5.17 14.64
N HIS A 524 3.13 -3.95 14.83
CA HIS A 524 2.55 -3.12 13.77
C HIS A 524 3.05 -1.69 13.93
N GLN A 525 3.28 -1.01 12.82
CA GLN A 525 3.49 0.44 12.79
C GLN A 525 2.37 1.08 12.00
N CYS A 526 1.71 2.07 12.60
CA CYS A 526 0.65 2.82 11.93
C CYS A 526 1.27 3.70 10.85
N VAL A 527 0.97 3.40 9.59
CA VAL A 527 1.47 4.13 8.42
C VAL A 527 0.32 4.47 7.48
N LEU A 528 0.44 5.55 6.73
CA LEU A 528 -0.48 5.92 5.66
C LEU A 528 0.06 5.47 4.29
N SER A 529 -0.86 5.25 3.34
CA SER A 529 -0.54 4.95 1.92
C SER A 529 0.25 3.66 1.68
N SER A 530 -0.03 2.61 2.45
CA SER A 530 0.30 1.24 2.05
C SER A 530 -0.60 0.83 0.89
N SER A 531 -0.08 0.16 -0.14
CA SER A 531 -0.70 -0.26 -1.40
C SER A 531 -0.28 0.61 -2.59
N TYR A 532 -1.15 0.81 -3.59
CA TYR A 532 -0.91 1.64 -4.77
C TYR A 532 -2.00 2.69 -4.89
N LEU A 533 -1.62 3.97 -4.81
CA LEU A 533 -2.50 5.15 -4.95
C LEU A 533 -3.73 5.14 -3.99
N SER A 534 -3.65 4.39 -2.90
CA SER A 534 -4.80 4.01 -2.08
C SER A 534 -4.51 4.22 -0.60
N THR A 535 -5.56 4.35 0.22
CA THR A 535 -5.47 4.45 1.68
C THR A 535 -6.26 3.32 2.33
N ASN A 536 -5.60 2.55 3.21
CA ASN A 536 -6.26 1.56 4.07
C ASN A 536 -6.92 2.24 5.28
N SER A 537 -7.78 1.52 5.99
CA SER A 537 -8.22 1.92 7.33
C SER A 537 -7.02 2.21 8.25
N THR A 538 -7.17 3.19 9.12
CA THR A 538 -6.18 3.52 10.16
C THR A 538 -6.26 2.60 11.37
N ILE A 539 -7.24 1.71 11.42
CA ILE A 539 -7.42 0.74 12.51
C ILE A 539 -6.40 -0.40 12.34
N ALA A 540 -5.52 -0.56 13.34
CA ALA A 540 -4.56 -1.66 13.34
C ALA A 540 -5.27 -2.98 13.63
N HIS A 541 -5.04 -4.01 12.77
CA HIS A 541 -5.65 -5.32 12.90
C HIS A 541 -4.61 -6.40 13.21
N PHE A 542 -4.93 -7.30 14.13
CA PHE A 542 -4.10 -8.42 14.54
C PHE A 542 -4.91 -9.71 14.53
N GLY A 543 -4.53 -10.68 13.69
CA GLY A 543 -4.97 -12.05 13.84
C GLY A 543 -4.23 -12.73 14.98
N LEU A 544 -4.93 -13.52 15.80
CA LEU A 544 -4.42 -14.06 17.06
C LEU A 544 -4.56 -15.59 17.13
N GLY A 545 -4.97 -16.24 16.05
CA GLY A 545 -5.18 -17.66 15.97
C GLY A 545 -6.15 -18.17 17.05
N ASN A 546 -5.72 -19.14 17.83
CA ASN A 546 -6.53 -19.73 18.88
C ASN A 546 -6.37 -19.07 20.26
N ALA A 547 -5.65 -17.96 20.37
CA ALA A 547 -5.47 -17.26 21.63
C ALA A 547 -6.82 -16.80 22.19
N LYS A 548 -7.00 -16.93 23.50
CA LYS A 548 -8.25 -16.53 24.17
C LYS A 548 -8.10 -15.25 24.97
N GLN A 549 -6.89 -14.81 25.15
CA GLN A 549 -6.53 -13.61 25.89
C GLN A 549 -5.18 -13.11 25.40
N ILE A 550 -5.00 -11.81 25.41
CA ILE A 550 -3.77 -11.10 25.13
C ILE A 550 -3.11 -10.80 26.48
N ASP A 551 -1.81 -11.13 26.62
CA ASP A 551 -1.07 -10.88 27.86
C ASP A 551 -0.82 -9.40 28.07
N SER A 552 -0.30 -8.71 27.05
CA SER A 552 -0.11 -7.25 27.05
C SER A 552 -0.19 -6.64 25.66
N ILE A 553 -0.59 -5.39 25.63
CA ILE A 553 -0.51 -4.50 24.45
C ILE A 553 0.33 -3.31 24.88
N THR A 554 1.35 -2.97 24.11
CA THR A 554 2.18 -1.78 24.31
C THR A 554 2.07 -0.89 23.11
N VAL A 555 1.68 0.37 23.30
CA VAL A 555 1.66 1.41 22.26
C VAL A 555 2.75 2.43 22.56
N THR A 556 3.71 2.56 21.65
CA THR A 556 4.74 3.60 21.68
C THR A 556 4.35 4.70 20.70
N TRP A 557 4.12 5.90 21.22
CA TRP A 557 3.62 7.04 20.46
C TRP A 557 4.74 7.81 19.75
N PRO A 558 4.49 8.44 18.57
CA PRO A 558 5.50 9.17 17.79
C PRO A 558 5.70 10.60 18.31
N ASN A 559 6.22 10.75 19.51
CA ASN A 559 6.41 12.06 20.12
C ASN A 559 7.86 12.52 20.06
N ALA A 560 8.07 13.83 19.92
CA ALA A 560 9.39 14.43 20.00
C ALA A 560 10.05 14.14 21.37
N VAL A 561 11.32 13.76 21.33
CA VAL A 561 12.13 13.62 22.53
C VAL A 561 12.51 15.02 23.03
N SER A 562 11.85 15.51 24.08
CA SER A 562 12.15 16.82 24.61
C SER A 562 13.49 16.82 25.36
N ASN A 563 14.37 17.80 25.06
CA ASN A 563 15.65 18.03 25.76
C ASN A 563 16.64 16.85 25.81
N GLY A 564 16.54 15.89 24.88
CA GLY A 564 17.44 14.73 24.79
C GLY A 564 17.13 13.64 25.82
N PHE A 565 15.98 13.69 26.48
CA PHE A 565 15.43 12.64 27.32
C PHE A 565 14.20 12.07 26.63
N ASP A 566 14.12 10.75 26.56
CA ASP A 566 12.92 10.06 26.11
C ASP A 566 11.90 10.06 27.26
N ASP A 567 11.00 11.04 27.26
CA ASP A 567 9.96 11.20 28.28
C ASP A 567 8.64 10.51 27.84
N ARG A 568 8.65 9.77 26.71
CA ARG A 568 7.49 9.03 26.21
C ARG A 568 7.09 7.94 27.19
N ILE A 569 5.84 7.96 27.57
CA ILE A 569 5.26 6.91 28.40
C ILE A 569 4.45 6.01 27.46
N PRO A 570 4.91 4.77 27.18
CA PRO A 570 4.11 3.82 26.41
C PRO A 570 2.80 3.56 27.13
N THR A 571 1.70 3.51 26.37
CA THR A 571 0.43 3.05 26.92
C THR A 571 0.44 1.53 26.99
N GLU A 572 0.27 0.97 28.20
CA GLU A 572 0.25 -0.47 28.41
C GLU A 572 -1.11 -0.97 28.89
N LEU A 573 -1.65 -1.98 28.19
CA LEU A 573 -2.85 -2.72 28.57
C LEU A 573 -2.46 -4.17 28.88
N ILE A 574 -3.05 -4.77 29.91
CA ILE A 574 -2.76 -6.16 30.31
C ILE A 574 -4.02 -6.99 30.38
N ASN A 575 -3.92 -8.28 30.07
CA ASN A 575 -5.03 -9.24 30.15
C ASN A 575 -6.24 -8.83 29.30
N VAL A 576 -6.01 -8.37 28.07
CA VAL A 576 -7.06 -7.88 27.16
C VAL A 576 -7.78 -9.07 26.51
N PRO A 577 -9.14 -9.08 26.49
CA PRO A 577 -9.88 -10.10 25.76
C PRO A 577 -9.65 -10.00 24.23
N VAL A 578 -9.83 -11.10 23.52
CA VAL A 578 -9.82 -11.16 22.05
C VAL A 578 -11.20 -10.83 21.46
N ASN A 579 -11.28 -10.72 20.12
CA ASN A 579 -12.50 -10.50 19.32
C ASN A 579 -13.22 -9.19 19.70
N GLN A 580 -12.50 -8.10 19.64
CA GLN A 580 -13.02 -6.76 19.88
C GLN A 580 -12.17 -5.67 19.22
N LEU A 581 -12.79 -4.55 18.93
CA LEU A 581 -12.16 -3.26 18.71
C LEU A 581 -11.94 -2.57 20.07
N ILE A 582 -10.75 -2.07 20.30
CA ILE A 582 -10.44 -1.21 21.46
C ILE A 582 -9.93 0.14 20.99
N VAL A 583 -10.24 1.17 21.76
CA VAL A 583 -9.65 2.50 21.58
C VAL A 583 -8.53 2.66 22.61
N VAL A 584 -7.33 3.00 22.13
CA VAL A 584 -6.18 3.29 22.99
C VAL A 584 -5.86 4.77 22.89
N ILE A 585 -5.98 5.47 24.02
CA ILE A 585 -5.80 6.91 24.11
C ILE A 585 -4.39 7.17 24.65
N GLU A 586 -3.69 8.11 24.05
CA GLU A 586 -2.39 8.57 24.53
C GLU A 586 -2.51 9.25 25.89
N GLU A 587 -1.76 8.75 26.89
CA GLU A 587 -1.74 9.37 28.22
C GLU A 587 -0.93 10.68 28.20
N THR A 588 -1.53 11.75 28.68
CA THR A 588 -0.82 13.02 28.87
C THR A 588 0.09 12.91 30.11
N PRO A 589 1.36 13.33 30.07
CA PRO A 589 2.30 13.28 31.18
C PRO A 589 1.87 14.01 32.44
#